data_b9935bcc8b1923b500252d9fb939cdbd
#
_entry.id   b9935bcc8b1923b500252d9fb939cdbd
#
_cell.length_a   1.000
_cell.length_b   1.000
_cell.length_c   1.000
_cell.angle_alpha   90.00
_cell.angle_beta   90.00
_cell.angle_gamma   90.00
#
_symmetry.space_group_name_H-M   'P 1'
#
loop_
_entity.id
_entity.type
_entity.pdbx_description
1 polymer ?
#
loop_
_entity_poly.entity_id
_entity_poly.type
_entity_poly.pdbx_seq_one_letter_code
_entity_poly.pdbx_strand_id
1 'polypeptide(L)'
;FFAGLGLNDHVPKNGVLGERLTFLGDSLLIPVFLLSVGMIIDPVSLIAGTTVILLAATFAAQSLGGKLIAAIGVGKYLKYDNNEIGAMFSLTSAEAAATLAAVFVGMEVGLFGQEVIEAVVIVILITCFVSTVMADKYAPKIEAPEPDSDALGRNVIVPVANPETAHKLTEMAARIADADTGTFIP
;
A
#
# COMPACT_ATOMS: atom_id res chain seq x y z
N PHE A 1 -13.64 -6.16 -8.66
CA PHE A 1 -12.51 -6.51 -9.51
C PHE A 1 -12.86 -6.44 -10.99
N PHE A 2 -13.85 -7.22 -11.50
CA PHE A 2 -14.25 -7.25 -12.91
C PHE A 2 -14.75 -5.89 -13.43
N ALA A 3 -15.52 -5.16 -12.61
CA ALA A 3 -15.94 -3.80 -12.94
C ALA A 3 -14.73 -2.85 -13.10
N GLY A 4 -13.73 -2.97 -12.22
CA GLY A 4 -12.49 -2.19 -12.31
C GLY A 4 -11.68 -2.51 -13.57
N LEU A 5 -11.60 -3.79 -13.97
CA LEU A 5 -10.97 -4.18 -15.22
C LEU A 5 -11.69 -3.61 -16.44
N GLY A 6 -13.04 -3.69 -16.46
CA GLY A 6 -13.82 -3.16 -17.60
C GLY A 6 -13.78 -1.63 -17.71
N LEU A 7 -13.55 -0.92 -16.60
CA LEU A 7 -13.44 0.54 -16.60
C LEU A 7 -12.02 1.07 -16.81
N ASN A 8 -11.00 0.22 -16.71
CA ASN A 8 -9.59 0.63 -16.76
C ASN A 8 -9.23 1.38 -18.05
N ASP A 9 -9.81 1.00 -19.18
CA ASP A 9 -9.54 1.64 -20.47
C ASP A 9 -10.32 2.95 -20.65
N HIS A 10 -11.41 3.15 -19.89
CA HIS A 10 -12.31 4.31 -20.01
C HIS A 10 -12.07 5.38 -18.95
N VAL A 11 -11.41 5.01 -17.86
CA VAL A 11 -11.09 5.92 -16.74
C VAL A 11 -9.58 5.98 -16.54
N PRO A 12 -8.88 6.89 -17.23
CA PRO A 12 -7.44 7.08 -17.01
C PRO A 12 -7.17 7.44 -15.55
N LYS A 13 -6.15 6.81 -14.95
CA LYS A 13 -5.78 7.03 -13.53
C LYS A 13 -5.45 8.50 -13.22
N ASN A 14 -4.94 9.23 -14.20
CA ASN A 14 -4.54 10.65 -14.08
C ASN A 14 -5.62 11.61 -14.60
N GLY A 15 -6.87 11.16 -14.79
CA GLY A 15 -7.97 12.00 -15.24
C GLY A 15 -8.81 12.52 -14.08
N VAL A 16 -9.51 13.64 -14.28
CA VAL A 16 -10.42 14.26 -13.30
C VAL A 16 -11.44 13.27 -12.74
N LEU A 17 -11.90 12.33 -13.56
CA LEU A 17 -12.83 11.29 -13.12
C LEU A 17 -12.16 10.28 -12.19
N GLY A 18 -10.92 9.87 -12.49
CA GLY A 18 -10.12 8.99 -11.63
C GLY A 18 -9.87 9.61 -10.26
N GLU A 19 -9.46 10.87 -10.21
CA GLU A 19 -9.22 11.60 -8.96
C GLU A 19 -10.50 11.73 -8.11
N ARG A 20 -11.65 12.03 -8.74
CA ARG A 20 -12.92 12.13 -8.02
C ARG A 20 -13.41 10.77 -7.48
N LEU A 21 -13.22 9.69 -8.23
CA LEU A 21 -13.54 8.34 -7.77
C LEU A 21 -12.63 7.92 -6.60
N THR A 22 -11.35 8.20 -6.69
CA THR A 22 -10.39 7.94 -5.60
C THR A 22 -10.76 8.75 -4.37
N PHE A 23 -11.03 10.05 -4.53
CA PHE A 23 -11.47 10.90 -3.41
C PHE A 23 -12.75 10.38 -2.75
N LEU A 24 -13.76 9.98 -3.52
CA LEU A 24 -15.00 9.41 -2.99
C LEU A 24 -14.74 8.08 -2.25
N GLY A 25 -13.87 7.23 -2.81
CA GLY A 25 -13.46 5.98 -2.19
C GLY A 25 -12.80 6.21 -0.83
N ASP A 26 -11.76 7.02 -0.81
CA ASP A 26 -10.92 7.24 0.36
C ASP A 26 -11.63 8.07 1.44
N SER A 27 -12.41 9.08 1.04
CA SER A 27 -13.02 10.01 2.00
C SER A 27 -14.36 9.54 2.55
N LEU A 28 -15.11 8.70 1.83
CA LEU A 28 -16.46 8.29 2.21
C LEU A 28 -16.61 6.78 2.29
N LEU A 29 -16.31 6.05 1.21
CA LEU A 29 -16.65 4.63 1.14
C LEU A 29 -15.81 3.78 2.09
N ILE A 30 -14.49 4.03 2.17
CA ILE A 30 -13.59 3.29 3.07
C ILE A 30 -13.92 3.57 4.54
N PRO A 31 -14.06 4.81 5.02
CA PRO A 31 -14.46 5.08 6.41
C PRO A 31 -15.81 4.47 6.78
N VAL A 32 -16.83 4.60 5.92
CA VAL A 32 -18.17 4.01 6.17
C VAL A 32 -18.08 2.49 6.24
N PHE A 33 -17.32 1.85 5.35
CA PHE A 33 -17.08 0.41 5.37
C PHE A 33 -16.41 -0.02 6.67
N LEU A 34 -15.34 0.66 7.09
CA LEU A 34 -14.62 0.33 8.33
C LEU A 34 -15.48 0.50 9.57
N LEU A 35 -16.31 1.56 9.62
CA LEU A 35 -17.28 1.75 10.71
C LEU A 35 -18.33 0.63 10.73
N SER A 36 -18.85 0.24 9.57
CA SER A 36 -19.82 -0.84 9.47
C SER A 36 -19.24 -2.18 9.95
N VAL A 37 -18.00 -2.46 9.55
CA VAL A 37 -17.27 -3.64 10.04
C VAL A 37 -17.06 -3.60 11.54
N GLY A 38 -16.64 -2.45 12.09
CA GLY A 38 -16.42 -2.27 13.51
C GLY A 38 -17.69 -2.47 14.36
N MET A 39 -18.86 -2.16 13.82
CA MET A 39 -20.14 -2.39 14.50
C MET A 39 -20.60 -3.87 14.53
N ILE A 40 -20.12 -4.68 13.60
CA ILE A 40 -20.50 -6.10 13.51
C ILE A 40 -19.64 -6.95 14.45
N ILE A 41 -18.46 -6.48 14.78
CA ILE A 41 -17.50 -7.21 15.60
C ILE A 41 -17.87 -7.06 17.09
N ASP A 42 -18.08 -8.18 17.76
CA ASP A 42 -18.19 -8.23 19.22
C ASP A 42 -16.82 -8.41 19.86
N PRO A 43 -16.28 -7.39 20.57
CA PRO A 43 -14.96 -7.49 21.20
C PRO A 43 -14.84 -8.59 22.25
N VAL A 44 -15.97 -9.03 22.85
CA VAL A 44 -15.98 -10.07 23.86
C VAL A 44 -15.82 -11.44 23.24
N SER A 45 -16.46 -11.68 22.09
CA SER A 45 -16.37 -12.94 21.36
C SER A 45 -14.96 -13.19 20.78
N LEU A 46 -14.25 -12.12 20.40
CA LEU A 46 -12.86 -12.21 19.92
C LEU A 46 -11.91 -12.88 20.92
N ILE A 47 -12.14 -12.70 22.21
CA ILE A 47 -11.24 -13.19 23.27
C ILE A 47 -11.74 -14.50 23.89
N ALA A 48 -13.04 -14.76 23.88
CA ALA A 48 -13.67 -15.88 24.58
C ALA A 48 -13.74 -17.18 23.75
N GLY A 49 -13.65 -17.10 22.42
CA GLY A 49 -13.83 -18.26 21.53
C GLY A 49 -12.54 -19.01 21.24
N THR A 50 -12.34 -20.20 21.83
CA THR A 50 -11.17 -21.05 21.49
C THR A 50 -11.08 -21.35 20.00
N THR A 51 -12.20 -21.54 19.32
CA THR A 51 -12.28 -21.77 17.87
C THR A 51 -11.78 -20.56 17.09
N VAL A 52 -12.20 -19.35 17.48
CA VAL A 52 -11.78 -18.07 16.84
C VAL A 52 -10.27 -17.89 16.97
N ILE A 53 -9.72 -18.12 18.15
CA ILE A 53 -8.26 -17.99 18.40
C ILE A 53 -7.47 -19.02 17.57
N LEU A 54 -7.95 -20.27 17.49
CA LEU A 54 -7.30 -21.32 16.68
C LEU A 54 -7.34 -20.99 15.18
N LEU A 55 -8.47 -20.53 14.68
CA LEU A 55 -8.61 -20.06 13.29
C LEU A 55 -7.69 -18.86 13.02
N ALA A 56 -7.68 -17.87 13.90
CA ALA A 56 -6.82 -16.70 13.77
C ALA A 56 -5.33 -17.10 13.76
N ALA A 57 -4.90 -17.98 14.64
CA ALA A 57 -3.53 -18.47 14.68
C ALA A 57 -3.16 -19.22 13.39
N THR A 58 -4.05 -20.05 12.87
CA THR A 58 -3.83 -20.78 11.62
C THR A 58 -3.74 -19.86 10.43
N PHE A 59 -4.66 -18.90 10.30
CA PHE A 59 -4.68 -17.91 9.22
C PHE A 59 -3.47 -16.98 9.29
N ALA A 60 -3.10 -16.49 10.48
CA ALA A 60 -1.92 -15.68 10.67
C ALA A 60 -0.63 -16.42 10.29
N ALA A 61 -0.49 -17.66 10.73
CA ALA A 61 0.67 -18.52 10.41
C ALA A 61 0.77 -18.78 8.90
N GLN A 62 -0.35 -19.05 8.24
CA GLN A 62 -0.39 -19.28 6.79
C GLN A 62 -0.08 -17.99 6.01
N SER A 63 -0.71 -16.86 6.38
CA SER A 63 -0.50 -15.58 5.71
C SER A 63 0.94 -15.08 5.87
N LEU A 64 1.42 -14.96 7.10
CA LEU A 64 2.79 -14.49 7.37
C LEU A 64 3.84 -15.49 6.87
N GLY A 65 3.62 -16.79 7.06
CA GLY A 65 4.53 -17.83 6.59
C GLY A 65 4.64 -17.86 5.07
N GLY A 66 3.51 -17.82 4.36
CA GLY A 66 3.49 -17.78 2.90
C GLY A 66 4.19 -16.55 2.33
N LYS A 67 3.90 -15.39 2.89
CA LYS A 67 4.52 -14.10 2.48
C LYS A 67 6.02 -14.08 2.81
N LEU A 68 6.45 -14.63 3.93
CA LEU A 68 7.86 -14.75 4.29
C LEU A 68 8.61 -15.66 3.31
N ILE A 69 8.04 -16.82 2.99
CA ILE A 69 8.63 -17.74 2.01
C ILE A 69 8.74 -17.08 0.64
N ALA A 70 7.69 -16.38 0.21
CA ALA A 70 7.69 -15.63 -1.05
C ALA A 70 8.75 -14.52 -1.05
N ALA A 71 8.84 -13.72 0.02
CA ALA A 71 9.83 -12.65 0.14
C ALA A 71 11.27 -13.20 0.10
N ILE A 72 11.55 -14.29 0.79
CA ILE A 72 12.86 -14.96 0.76
C ILE A 72 13.16 -15.52 -0.63
N GLY A 73 12.18 -16.17 -1.26
CA GLY A 73 12.35 -16.77 -2.58
C GLY A 73 12.66 -15.74 -3.66
N VAL A 74 11.85 -14.70 -3.74
CA VAL A 74 12.02 -13.60 -4.70
C VAL A 74 13.29 -12.79 -4.38
N GLY A 75 13.50 -12.45 -3.13
CA GLY A 75 14.66 -11.69 -2.71
C GLY A 75 15.99 -12.40 -3.02
N LYS A 76 16.09 -13.70 -2.78
CA LYS A 76 17.27 -14.49 -3.16
C LYS A 76 17.44 -14.60 -4.67
N TYR A 77 16.35 -14.75 -5.41
CA TYR A 77 16.41 -14.78 -6.88
C TYR A 77 16.91 -13.47 -7.46
N LEU A 78 16.46 -12.32 -6.92
CA LEU A 78 16.89 -10.98 -7.31
C LEU A 78 18.21 -10.54 -6.66
N LYS A 79 18.82 -11.37 -5.80
CA LYS A 79 20.05 -11.08 -5.05
C LYS A 79 19.92 -9.89 -4.10
N TYR A 80 18.76 -9.70 -3.50
CA TYR A 80 18.53 -8.68 -2.48
C TYR A 80 19.24 -9.01 -1.17
N ASP A 81 19.67 -7.97 -0.46
CA ASP A 81 20.19 -8.11 0.90
C ASP A 81 19.08 -8.49 1.90
N ASN A 82 19.50 -8.98 3.07
CA ASN A 82 18.57 -9.39 4.13
C ASN A 82 17.68 -8.24 4.63
N ASN A 83 18.17 -6.99 4.57
CA ASN A 83 17.38 -5.83 4.94
C ASN A 83 16.31 -5.51 3.89
N GLU A 84 16.64 -5.64 2.62
CA GLU A 84 15.70 -5.47 1.51
C GLU A 84 14.61 -6.55 1.53
N ILE A 85 14.99 -7.82 1.78
CA ILE A 85 14.04 -8.93 1.96
C ILE A 85 13.11 -8.66 3.14
N GLY A 86 13.66 -8.19 4.26
CA GLY A 86 12.88 -7.84 5.45
C GLY A 86 11.91 -6.68 5.20
N ALA A 87 12.32 -5.66 4.47
CA ALA A 87 11.46 -4.56 4.07
C ALA A 87 10.38 -4.99 3.09
N MET A 88 10.71 -5.82 2.09
CA MET A 88 9.74 -6.39 1.15
C MET A 88 8.69 -7.24 1.88
N PHE A 89 9.12 -8.07 2.83
CA PHE A 89 8.22 -8.84 3.69
C PHE A 89 7.31 -7.91 4.50
N SER A 90 7.86 -6.86 5.13
CA SER A 90 7.07 -5.93 5.94
C SER A 90 5.97 -5.25 5.13
N LEU A 91 6.30 -4.72 3.94
CA LEU A 91 5.35 -4.04 3.06
C LEU A 91 4.25 -4.95 2.53
N THR A 92 4.54 -6.23 2.32
CA THR A 92 3.57 -7.21 1.82
C THR A 92 2.78 -7.92 2.92
N SER A 93 3.22 -7.84 4.18
CA SER A 93 2.61 -8.58 5.30
C SER A 93 1.28 -8.01 5.74
N ALA A 94 1.08 -6.69 5.70
CA ALA A 94 -0.15 -6.06 6.14
C ALA A 94 -1.35 -6.54 5.31
N GLU A 95 -2.38 -6.97 6.02
CA GLU A 95 -3.70 -7.23 5.44
C GLU A 95 -4.67 -6.16 5.92
N ALA A 96 -5.64 -5.80 5.07
CA ALA A 96 -6.51 -4.69 5.36
C ALA A 96 -7.92 -4.86 4.74
N ALA A 97 -8.51 -3.79 4.28
CA ALA A 97 -9.89 -3.70 3.82
C ALA A 97 -10.26 -4.73 2.73
N ALA A 98 -9.34 -5.10 1.84
CA ALA A 98 -9.64 -6.09 0.79
C ALA A 98 -9.91 -7.48 1.36
N THR A 99 -9.15 -7.90 2.38
CA THR A 99 -9.37 -9.17 3.07
C THR A 99 -10.72 -9.18 3.80
N LEU A 100 -11.06 -8.09 4.50
CA LEU A 100 -12.36 -7.93 5.15
C LEU A 100 -13.49 -7.98 4.12
N ALA A 101 -13.39 -7.22 3.03
CA ALA A 101 -14.43 -7.21 2.00
C ALA A 101 -14.66 -8.62 1.41
N ALA A 102 -13.59 -9.38 1.14
CA ALA A 102 -13.70 -10.74 0.63
C ALA A 102 -14.40 -11.68 1.62
N VAL A 103 -14.09 -11.56 2.92
CA VAL A 103 -14.71 -12.39 3.96
C VAL A 103 -16.18 -12.02 4.17
N PHE A 104 -16.52 -10.73 4.11
CA PHE A 104 -17.91 -10.28 4.17
C PHE A 104 -18.75 -10.83 3.03
N VAL A 105 -18.27 -10.73 1.80
CA VAL A 105 -18.95 -11.32 0.65
C VAL A 105 -19.10 -12.84 0.84
N GLY A 106 -18.07 -13.52 1.34
CA GLY A 106 -18.14 -14.94 1.65
C GLY A 106 -19.20 -15.28 2.70
N MET A 107 -19.41 -14.42 3.69
CA MET A 107 -20.49 -14.56 4.68
C MET A 107 -21.87 -14.34 4.05
N GLU A 108 -22.03 -13.30 3.24
CA GLU A 108 -23.32 -13.02 2.56
C GLU A 108 -23.79 -14.17 1.67
N VAL A 109 -22.87 -14.84 1.01
CA VAL A 109 -23.17 -16.02 0.18
C VAL A 109 -23.22 -17.34 0.98
N GLY A 110 -23.06 -17.26 2.32
CA GLY A 110 -23.18 -18.42 3.21
C GLY A 110 -21.97 -19.37 3.22
N LEU A 111 -20.79 -18.94 2.72
CA LEU A 111 -19.56 -19.73 2.72
C LEU A 111 -18.84 -19.67 4.07
N PHE A 112 -18.94 -18.55 4.78
CA PHE A 112 -18.24 -18.31 6.05
C PHE A 112 -19.22 -17.98 7.18
N GLY A 113 -18.93 -18.46 8.38
CA GLY A 113 -19.63 -18.11 9.60
C GLY A 113 -19.02 -16.86 10.27
N GLN A 114 -19.70 -16.38 11.31
CA GLN A 114 -19.27 -15.24 12.14
C GLN A 114 -17.84 -15.43 12.69
N GLU A 115 -17.49 -16.65 13.10
CA GLU A 115 -16.19 -17.00 13.66
C GLU A 115 -15.02 -16.69 12.71
N VAL A 116 -15.25 -16.81 11.39
CA VAL A 116 -14.22 -16.52 10.39
C VAL A 116 -13.95 -15.02 10.31
N ILE A 117 -14.99 -14.18 10.39
CA ILE A 117 -14.84 -12.71 10.40
C ILE A 117 -14.04 -12.28 11.63
N GLU A 118 -14.42 -12.79 12.79
CA GLU A 118 -13.75 -12.50 14.06
C GLU A 118 -12.27 -12.91 14.01
N ALA A 119 -11.99 -14.12 13.49
CA ALA A 119 -10.61 -14.59 13.31
C ALA A 119 -9.81 -13.69 12.35
N VAL A 120 -10.39 -13.29 11.24
CA VAL A 120 -9.73 -12.43 10.24
C VAL A 120 -9.41 -11.05 10.81
N VAL A 121 -10.27 -10.47 11.65
CA VAL A 121 -9.98 -9.20 12.33
C VAL A 121 -8.75 -9.32 13.22
N ILE A 122 -8.62 -10.41 13.98
CA ILE A 122 -7.43 -10.69 14.79
C ILE A 122 -6.19 -10.81 13.88
N VAL A 123 -6.30 -11.51 12.75
CA VAL A 123 -5.21 -11.64 11.77
C VAL A 123 -4.76 -10.28 11.24
N ILE A 124 -5.71 -9.41 10.90
CA ILE A 124 -5.40 -8.05 10.43
C ILE A 124 -4.62 -7.27 11.48
N LEU A 125 -5.05 -7.30 12.73
CA LEU A 125 -4.33 -6.64 13.83
C LEU A 125 -2.90 -7.17 13.98
N ILE A 126 -2.73 -8.50 13.96
CA ILE A 126 -1.41 -9.14 14.06
C ILE A 126 -0.53 -8.75 12.87
N THR A 127 -1.05 -8.85 11.65
CA THR A 127 -0.28 -8.59 10.43
C THR A 127 0.10 -7.12 10.30
N CYS A 128 -0.78 -6.19 10.67
CA CYS A 128 -0.46 -4.76 10.71
C CYS A 128 0.62 -4.46 11.76
N PHE A 129 0.53 -5.05 12.95
CA PHE A 129 1.55 -4.88 13.97
C PHE A 129 2.92 -5.43 13.52
N VAL A 130 2.95 -6.66 12.99
CA VAL A 130 4.17 -7.29 12.46
C VAL A 130 4.76 -6.46 11.32
N SER A 131 3.92 -6.01 10.38
CA SER A 131 4.35 -5.17 9.27
C SER A 131 5.03 -3.89 9.74
N THR A 132 4.41 -3.15 10.66
CA THR A 132 4.96 -1.90 11.20
C THR A 132 6.29 -2.11 11.90
N VAL A 133 6.37 -3.09 12.81
CA VAL A 133 7.61 -3.39 13.55
C VAL A 133 8.73 -3.83 12.61
N MET A 134 8.41 -4.63 11.59
CA MET A 134 9.41 -5.06 10.61
C MET A 134 9.83 -3.91 9.68
N ALA A 135 8.91 -3.04 9.27
CA ALA A 135 9.23 -1.86 8.49
C ALA A 135 10.20 -0.94 9.24
N ASP A 136 9.91 -0.61 10.49
CA ASP A 136 10.76 0.23 11.33
C ASP A 136 12.16 -0.35 11.53
N LYS A 137 12.27 -1.68 11.56
CA LYS A 137 13.54 -2.38 11.76
C LYS A 137 14.40 -2.44 10.50
N TYR A 138 13.79 -2.65 9.34
CA TYR A 138 14.52 -2.97 8.10
C TYR A 138 14.58 -1.79 7.12
N ALA A 139 13.53 -0.97 7.00
CA ALA A 139 13.52 0.14 6.06
C ALA A 139 14.64 1.18 6.26
N PRO A 140 15.00 1.58 7.50
CA PRO A 140 16.10 2.54 7.69
C PRO A 140 17.50 2.00 7.32
N LYS A 141 17.62 0.67 7.13
CA LYS A 141 18.89 0.01 6.80
C LYS A 141 19.09 -0.19 5.31
N ILE A 142 18.09 0.16 4.52
CA ILE A 142 18.20 0.12 3.06
C ILE A 142 18.89 1.43 2.65
N GLU A 143 20.07 1.29 2.06
CA GLU A 143 20.73 2.42 1.45
C GLU A 143 19.88 2.88 0.26
N ALA A 144 19.32 4.09 0.37
CA ALA A 144 18.76 4.73 -0.80
C ALA A 144 19.89 4.88 -1.82
N PRO A 145 19.68 4.55 -3.10
CA PRO A 145 20.69 4.86 -4.11
C PRO A 145 21.05 6.33 -3.93
N GLU A 146 22.35 6.60 -3.72
CA GLU A 146 22.81 7.98 -3.64
C GLU A 146 22.25 8.71 -4.88
N PRO A 147 21.55 9.82 -4.69
CA PRO A 147 21.15 10.61 -5.84
C PRO A 147 22.44 10.90 -6.61
N ASP A 148 22.47 10.46 -7.85
CA ASP A 148 23.60 10.70 -8.74
C ASP A 148 23.88 12.21 -8.70
N SER A 149 24.88 12.61 -7.92
CA SER A 149 25.21 14.03 -7.70
C SER A 149 25.56 14.73 -9.01
N ASP A 150 25.98 13.93 -10.01
CA ASP A 150 26.24 14.39 -11.36
C ASP A 150 24.94 14.57 -12.19
N ALA A 151 23.78 14.17 -11.64
CA ALA A 151 22.49 14.27 -12.32
C ALA A 151 21.62 15.46 -11.85
N LEU A 152 22.03 16.20 -10.83
CA LEU A 152 21.37 17.41 -10.37
C LEU A 152 21.43 18.45 -11.50
N GLY A 153 20.32 18.79 -12.08
CA GLY A 153 20.26 19.72 -13.22
C GLY A 153 20.11 19.07 -14.61
N ARG A 154 20.31 17.75 -14.73
CA ARG A 154 20.07 17.04 -16.01
C ARG A 154 18.62 17.11 -16.50
N ASN A 155 17.66 17.05 -15.58
CA ASN A 155 16.24 17.18 -15.89
C ASN A 155 15.60 18.14 -14.87
N VAL A 156 15.43 19.38 -15.25
CA VAL A 156 14.80 20.41 -14.42
C VAL A 156 13.35 20.55 -14.82
N ILE A 157 12.42 20.15 -13.94
CA ILE A 157 10.98 20.30 -14.14
C ILE A 157 10.54 21.63 -13.53
N VAL A 158 9.92 22.48 -14.32
CA VAL A 158 9.44 23.81 -13.90
C VAL A 158 7.92 23.81 -13.83
N PRO A 159 7.31 23.70 -12.64
CA PRO A 159 5.87 23.84 -12.52
C PRO A 159 5.46 25.30 -12.70
N VAL A 160 4.82 25.64 -13.82
CA VAL A 160 4.33 26.98 -14.11
C VAL A 160 2.84 27.06 -13.83
N ALA A 161 2.47 27.63 -12.68
CA ALA A 161 1.07 27.87 -12.29
C ALA A 161 0.57 29.26 -12.67
N ASN A 162 1.48 30.25 -12.79
CA ASN A 162 1.13 31.66 -13.13
C ASN A 162 1.96 32.14 -14.33
N PRO A 163 1.31 32.57 -15.41
CA PRO A 163 1.99 33.10 -16.60
C PRO A 163 2.97 34.26 -16.34
N GLU A 164 2.69 35.12 -15.35
CA GLU A 164 3.54 36.27 -15.02
C GLU A 164 4.91 35.85 -14.42
N THR A 165 4.96 34.71 -13.74
CA THR A 165 6.20 34.17 -13.15
C THR A 165 6.91 33.18 -14.05
N ALA A 166 6.25 32.71 -15.10
CA ALA A 166 6.75 31.70 -16.02
C ALA A 166 8.14 32.04 -16.56
N HIS A 167 8.32 33.25 -17.07
CA HIS A 167 9.60 33.67 -17.66
C HIS A 167 10.76 33.63 -16.66
N LYS A 168 10.55 34.06 -15.42
CA LYS A 168 11.59 34.06 -14.39
C LYS A 168 11.94 32.62 -13.95
N LEU A 169 10.94 31.76 -13.83
CA LEU A 169 11.14 30.37 -13.44
C LEU A 169 11.86 29.58 -14.53
N THR A 170 11.51 29.78 -15.80
CA THR A 170 12.18 29.14 -16.94
C THR A 170 13.62 29.65 -17.12
N GLU A 171 13.88 30.94 -16.89
CA GLU A 171 15.24 31.49 -16.93
C GLU A 171 16.12 30.87 -15.81
N MET A 172 15.61 30.76 -14.58
CA MET A 172 16.32 30.09 -13.48
C MET A 172 16.59 28.61 -13.79
N ALA A 173 15.59 27.89 -14.31
CA ALA A 173 15.73 26.50 -14.68
C ALA A 173 16.76 26.28 -15.80
N ALA A 174 16.76 27.16 -16.81
CA ALA A 174 17.75 27.12 -17.88
C ALA A 174 19.17 27.33 -17.35
N ARG A 175 19.37 28.25 -16.42
CA ARG A 175 20.69 28.46 -15.79
C ARG A 175 21.17 27.27 -14.97
N ILE A 176 20.24 26.58 -14.27
CA ILE A 176 20.57 25.38 -13.50
C ILE A 176 20.91 24.23 -14.47
N ALA A 177 20.11 24.04 -15.52
CA ALA A 177 20.35 23.03 -16.53
C ALA A 177 21.66 23.25 -17.30
N ASP A 178 21.95 24.50 -17.68
CA ASP A 178 23.20 24.88 -18.38
C ASP A 178 24.46 24.59 -17.52
N ALA A 179 24.39 24.78 -16.20
CA ALA A 179 25.51 24.49 -15.29
C ALA A 179 25.90 23.00 -15.29
N ASP A 180 24.91 22.10 -15.51
CA ASP A 180 25.11 20.66 -15.47
C ASP A 180 24.93 19.96 -16.84
N THR A 181 24.96 20.72 -17.94
CA THR A 181 24.73 20.22 -19.31
C THR A 181 23.41 19.43 -19.45
N GLY A 182 22.40 19.84 -18.71
CA GLY A 182 21.10 19.21 -18.67
C GLY A 182 20.07 19.83 -19.61
N THR A 183 18.87 19.27 -19.58
CA THR A 183 17.69 19.77 -20.30
C THR A 183 16.61 20.22 -19.33
N PHE A 184 15.93 21.32 -19.61
CA PHE A 184 14.73 21.69 -18.84
C PHE A 184 13.47 21.37 -19.63
N ILE A 185 12.41 20.99 -18.92
CA ILE A 185 11.10 20.66 -19.47
C ILE A 185 10.11 21.70 -18.90
N PRO A 186 9.57 22.59 -19.75
CA PRO A 186 8.62 23.63 -19.32
C PRO A 186 7.26 23.08 -18.95
#